data_d1dba85b4783e8c75499cbcfe12a8b46
#
_entry.id   d1dba85b4783e8c75499cbcfe12a8b46
#
_cell.length_a   1.000
_cell.length_b   1.000
_cell.length_c   1.000
_cell.angle_alpha   90.00
_cell.angle_beta   90.00
_cell.angle_gamma   90.00
#
_symmetry.space_group_name_H-M   'P 1'
#
loop_
_entity.id
_entity.type
_entity.pdbx_description
1 polymer ?
#
loop_
_entity_poly.entity_id
_entity_poly.type
_entity_poly.pdbx_seq_one_letter_code
_entity_poly.pdbx_strand_id
1 'polypeptide(L)'
;GIYGLKNIDVKNDDLVLIHDAVRPLVSQSIISSNIATCKHYGYAITGIRCREAILESEDGFYSTTSISRDKLIRTQTPQTFRLEDIINAHEKAKEKGIVNSVSSCTLLAELGGYEMHIVPGEGRNIKITTTEDLEIFKVMLQTSKEEWLK
;
A
#
# COMPACT_ATOMS: atom_id res chain seq x y z
N GLY A 1 4.76 3.25 15.04
CA GLY A 1 5.11 3.65 13.75
C GLY A 1 6.58 3.99 13.53
N ILE A 2 6.86 4.83 12.56
CA ILE A 2 8.21 5.23 12.10
C ILE A 2 9.10 5.81 13.22
N TYR A 3 8.52 6.43 14.24
CA TYR A 3 9.29 6.92 15.40
C TYR A 3 10.04 5.82 16.17
N GLY A 4 9.55 4.58 16.16
CA GLY A 4 10.27 3.44 16.76
C GLY A 4 11.52 3.04 15.97
N LEU A 5 11.60 3.38 14.69
CA LEU A 5 12.73 3.04 13.82
C LEU A 5 13.95 3.96 14.03
N LYS A 6 13.77 5.14 14.62
CA LYS A 6 14.86 6.09 14.91
C LYS A 6 15.91 5.55 15.91
N ASN A 7 15.59 4.49 16.64
CA ASN A 7 16.48 3.86 17.62
C ASN A 7 17.19 2.60 17.10
N ILE A 8 17.05 2.30 15.82
CA ILE A 8 17.74 1.18 15.16
C ILE A 8 19.01 1.74 14.53
N ASP A 9 20.09 1.01 14.62
CA ASP A 9 21.34 1.32 13.89
C ASP A 9 21.09 1.14 12.40
N VAL A 10 20.75 2.23 11.72
CA VAL A 10 20.31 2.28 10.33
C VAL A 10 21.51 2.43 9.42
N LYS A 11 21.63 1.54 8.45
CA LYS A 11 22.58 1.66 7.35
C LYS A 11 21.90 2.32 6.14
N ASN A 12 22.65 3.03 5.34
CA ASN A 12 22.14 3.81 4.20
C ASN A 12 21.34 2.98 3.18
N ASP A 13 21.55 1.65 3.14
CA ASP A 13 20.87 0.73 2.22
C ASP A 13 19.73 -0.07 2.86
N ASP A 14 19.40 0.20 4.14
CA ASP A 14 18.32 -0.53 4.81
C ASP A 14 16.97 -0.18 4.19
N LEU A 15 16.16 -1.23 4.02
CA LEU A 15 14.80 -1.11 3.53
C LEU A 15 13.80 -1.31 4.67
N VAL A 16 12.72 -0.56 4.63
CA VAL A 16 11.55 -0.81 5.46
C VAL A 16 10.38 -1.25 4.60
N LEU A 17 9.80 -2.39 4.95
CA LEU A 17 8.57 -2.90 4.35
C LEU A 17 7.44 -2.69 5.36
N ILE A 18 6.47 -1.86 4.98
CA ILE A 18 5.30 -1.52 5.80
C ILE A 18 4.12 -2.34 5.28
N HIS A 19 3.49 -3.09 6.19
CA HIS A 19 2.36 -3.95 5.83
C HIS A 19 1.20 -3.82 6.82
N ASP A 20 -0.02 -3.78 6.29
CA ASP A 20 -1.24 -3.79 7.09
C ASP A 20 -1.42 -5.16 7.78
N ALA A 21 -1.44 -5.22 9.09
CA ALA A 21 -1.66 -6.46 9.84
C ALA A 21 -3.00 -7.15 9.48
N VAL A 22 -3.95 -6.40 8.94
CA VAL A 22 -5.26 -6.87 8.49
C VAL A 22 -5.27 -7.33 7.01
N ARG A 23 -4.11 -7.60 6.39
CA ARG A 23 -3.98 -8.25 5.06
C ARG A 23 -3.25 -9.59 5.18
N PRO A 24 -3.86 -10.60 5.78
CA PRO A 24 -3.17 -11.85 6.11
C PRO A 24 -2.84 -12.74 4.90
N LEU A 25 -3.39 -12.45 3.72
CA LEU A 25 -3.21 -13.24 2.49
C LEU A 25 -2.17 -12.66 1.53
N VAL A 26 -1.24 -11.85 2.02
CA VAL A 26 -0.13 -11.37 1.20
C VAL A 26 0.73 -12.54 0.72
N SER A 27 0.98 -12.61 -0.59
CA SER A 27 1.81 -13.67 -1.17
C SER A 27 3.31 -13.36 -1.00
N GLN A 28 4.11 -14.42 -0.95
CA GLN A 28 5.57 -14.30 -0.96
C GLN A 28 6.07 -13.59 -2.23
N SER A 29 5.38 -13.78 -3.35
CA SER A 29 5.68 -13.13 -4.62
C SER A 29 5.57 -11.60 -4.50
N ILE A 30 4.49 -11.09 -3.90
CA ILE A 30 4.32 -9.64 -3.67
C ILE A 30 5.44 -9.10 -2.79
N ILE A 31 5.78 -9.79 -1.70
CA ILE A 31 6.85 -9.37 -0.77
C ILE A 31 8.19 -9.29 -1.51
N SER A 32 8.56 -10.37 -2.22
CA SER A 32 9.83 -10.46 -2.94
C SER A 32 9.93 -9.39 -4.04
N SER A 33 8.84 -9.17 -4.78
CA SER A 33 8.79 -8.16 -5.84
C SER A 33 8.90 -6.74 -5.27
N ASN A 34 8.27 -6.45 -4.14
CA ASN A 34 8.40 -5.16 -3.46
C ASN A 34 9.84 -4.88 -3.05
N ILE A 35 10.50 -5.86 -2.44
CA ILE A 35 11.90 -5.72 -2.01
C ILE A 35 12.81 -5.50 -3.23
N ALA A 36 12.66 -6.30 -4.28
CA ALA A 36 13.47 -6.18 -5.50
C ALA A 36 13.27 -4.83 -6.20
N THR A 37 12.02 -4.38 -6.34
CA THR A 37 11.68 -3.09 -6.94
C THR A 37 12.24 -1.93 -6.11
N CYS A 38 12.09 -1.99 -4.78
CA CYS A 38 12.61 -0.94 -3.90
C CYS A 38 14.14 -0.87 -3.94
N LYS A 39 14.83 -2.00 -3.99
CA LYS A 39 16.31 -2.02 -4.14
C LYS A 39 16.77 -1.29 -5.40
N HIS A 40 16.00 -1.40 -6.48
CA HIS A 40 16.37 -0.81 -7.78
C HIS A 40 15.96 0.65 -7.90
N TYR A 41 14.74 0.98 -7.47
CA TYR A 41 14.11 2.30 -7.70
C TYR A 41 13.95 3.15 -6.43
N GLY A 42 14.14 2.61 -5.25
CA GLY A 42 14.01 3.31 -3.97
C GLY A 42 12.62 3.24 -3.34
N TYR A 43 11.55 3.15 -4.14
CA TYR A 43 10.15 3.14 -3.67
C TYR A 43 9.35 2.10 -4.42
N ALA A 44 8.67 1.21 -3.69
CA ALA A 44 7.84 0.16 -4.26
C ALA A 44 6.48 0.11 -3.56
N ILE A 45 5.40 0.26 -4.33
CA ILE A 45 4.04 0.32 -3.83
C ILE A 45 3.23 -0.81 -4.45
N THR A 46 2.70 -1.71 -3.65
CA THR A 46 1.76 -2.72 -4.15
C THR A 46 0.49 -2.05 -4.62
N GLY A 47 0.02 -2.37 -5.82
CA GLY A 47 -1.20 -1.79 -6.36
C GLY A 47 -1.88 -2.66 -7.40
N ILE A 48 -3.18 -2.54 -7.51
CA ILE A 48 -4.02 -3.16 -8.56
C ILE A 48 -4.76 -2.08 -9.33
N ARG A 49 -4.95 -2.31 -10.63
CA ARG A 49 -5.74 -1.40 -11.46
C ARG A 49 -7.18 -1.33 -10.95
N CYS A 50 -7.74 -0.13 -10.92
CA CYS A 50 -9.16 0.03 -10.65
C CYS A 50 -9.97 -0.54 -11.82
N ARG A 51 -10.97 -1.37 -11.53
CA ARG A 51 -11.86 -1.97 -12.52
C ARG A 51 -13.26 -1.40 -12.47
N GLU A 52 -13.64 -0.83 -11.33
CA GLU A 52 -14.93 -0.21 -11.08
C GLU A 52 -15.00 1.17 -11.75
N ALA A 53 -16.22 1.61 -12.09
CA ALA A 53 -16.48 2.99 -12.43
C ALA A 53 -16.39 3.86 -11.16
N ILE A 54 -15.71 5.01 -11.25
CA ILE A 54 -15.50 5.91 -10.12
C ILE A 54 -16.15 7.25 -10.43
N LEU A 55 -16.96 7.72 -9.49
CA LEU A 55 -17.51 9.07 -9.48
C LEU A 55 -16.87 9.88 -8.35
N GLU A 56 -16.59 11.14 -8.61
CA GLU A 56 -16.21 12.08 -7.57
C GLU A 56 -17.48 12.72 -6.97
N SER A 57 -17.59 12.77 -5.66
CA SER A 57 -18.71 13.39 -4.96
C SER A 57 -18.20 14.06 -3.69
N GLU A 58 -18.62 15.29 -3.45
CA GLU A 58 -18.26 16.06 -2.26
C GLU A 58 -19.07 15.62 -1.03
N ASP A 59 -20.33 15.25 -1.23
CA ASP A 59 -21.28 14.94 -0.16
C ASP A 59 -21.69 13.46 -0.08
N GLY A 60 -21.26 12.65 -1.07
CA GLY A 60 -21.60 11.24 -1.17
C GLY A 60 -23.03 10.96 -1.70
N PHE A 61 -23.82 11.97 -2.05
CA PHE A 61 -25.20 11.83 -2.54
C PHE A 61 -25.34 12.16 -4.02
N TYR A 62 -24.57 13.12 -4.52
CA TYR A 62 -24.64 13.60 -5.91
C TYR A 62 -23.26 13.56 -6.57
N SER A 63 -23.25 13.28 -7.85
CA SER A 63 -22.05 13.41 -8.67
C SER A 63 -22.41 13.76 -10.10
N THR A 64 -21.62 14.67 -10.66
CA THR A 64 -21.65 15.01 -12.10
C THR A 64 -20.30 14.74 -12.77
N THR A 65 -19.32 14.23 -12.02
CA THR A 65 -17.94 14.04 -12.45
C THR A 65 -17.52 12.58 -12.35
N SER A 66 -17.05 12.02 -13.45
CA SER A 66 -16.43 10.69 -13.45
C SER A 66 -14.91 10.79 -13.50
N ILE A 67 -14.25 9.89 -12.79
CA ILE A 67 -12.77 9.78 -12.81
C ILE A 67 -12.40 8.60 -13.71
N SER A 68 -11.50 8.82 -14.69
CA SER A 68 -11.02 7.76 -15.55
C SER A 68 -10.28 6.70 -14.76
N ARG A 69 -10.85 5.50 -14.69
CA ARG A 69 -10.26 4.35 -13.99
C ARG A 69 -8.92 3.91 -14.57
N ASP A 70 -8.63 4.22 -15.83
CA ASP A 70 -7.39 3.82 -16.51
C ASP A 70 -6.14 4.47 -15.89
N LYS A 71 -6.33 5.58 -15.17
CA LYS A 71 -5.28 6.31 -14.43
C LYS A 71 -5.27 5.98 -12.95
N LEU A 72 -6.15 5.11 -12.48
CA LEU A 72 -6.31 4.82 -11.06
C LEU A 72 -5.69 3.49 -10.67
N ILE A 73 -4.87 3.54 -9.64
CA ILE A 73 -4.32 2.37 -8.96
C ILE A 73 -4.88 2.33 -7.54
N ARG A 74 -5.54 1.25 -7.18
CA ARG A 74 -5.90 0.95 -5.80
C ARG A 74 -4.66 0.42 -5.10
N THR A 75 -4.14 1.20 -4.17
CA THR A 75 -2.94 0.81 -3.44
C THR A 75 -3.25 -0.25 -2.40
N GLN A 76 -2.31 -1.17 -2.24
CA GLN A 76 -2.30 -2.19 -1.21
C GLN A 76 -1.01 -2.06 -0.39
N THR A 77 -0.83 -2.91 0.59
CA THR A 77 0.45 -3.16 1.23
C THR A 77 0.90 -4.60 0.95
N PRO A 78 2.22 -4.91 0.98
CA PRO A 78 3.31 -4.06 1.48
C PRO A 78 3.63 -2.86 0.62
N GLN A 79 4.18 -1.83 1.27
CA GLN A 79 4.83 -0.68 0.64
C GLN A 79 6.26 -0.66 1.15
N THR A 80 7.24 -0.61 0.27
CA THR A 80 8.65 -0.74 0.63
C THR A 80 9.42 0.51 0.23
N PHE A 81 10.26 0.99 1.13
CA PHE A 81 11.00 2.24 1.01
C PHE A 81 12.44 2.04 1.49
N ARG A 82 13.36 2.87 1.01
CA ARG A 82 14.62 3.07 1.72
C ARG A 82 14.32 3.73 3.06
N LEU A 83 14.87 3.19 4.13
CA LEU A 83 14.52 3.60 5.48
C LEU A 83 14.83 5.09 5.73
N GLU A 84 15.98 5.56 5.29
CA GLU A 84 16.37 6.96 5.41
C GLU A 84 15.38 7.89 4.67
N ASP A 85 15.01 7.53 3.44
CA ASP A 85 14.12 8.36 2.61
C ASP A 85 12.74 8.53 3.23
N ILE A 86 12.16 7.44 3.77
CA ILE A 86 10.82 7.53 4.37
C ILE A 86 10.85 8.27 5.72
N ILE A 87 11.93 8.16 6.49
CA ILE A 87 12.12 8.97 7.70
C ILE A 87 12.16 10.46 7.34
N ASN A 88 13.01 10.83 6.37
CA ASN A 88 13.13 12.21 5.88
C ASN A 88 11.81 12.75 5.33
N ALA A 89 11.04 11.93 4.60
CA ALA A 89 9.72 12.31 4.10
C ALA A 89 8.75 12.64 5.24
N HIS A 90 8.73 11.84 6.30
CA HIS A 90 7.90 12.12 7.47
C HIS A 90 8.31 13.38 8.24
N GLU A 91 9.59 13.70 8.30
CA GLU A 91 10.07 14.95 8.90
C GLU A 91 9.64 16.16 8.09
N LYS A 92 9.83 16.13 6.76
CA LYS A 92 9.34 17.17 5.84
C LYS A 92 7.82 17.34 5.89
N ALA A 93 7.07 16.25 5.99
CA ALA A 93 5.62 16.30 6.11
C ALA A 93 5.20 17.02 7.40
N LYS A 94 5.87 16.73 8.52
CA LYS A 94 5.63 17.40 9.79
C LYS A 94 5.90 18.90 9.70
N GLU A 95 7.01 19.30 9.07
CA GLU A 95 7.36 20.72 8.86
C GLU A 95 6.32 21.45 8.00
N LYS A 96 5.73 20.77 7.00
CA LYS A 96 4.67 21.31 6.14
C LYS A 96 3.27 21.20 6.74
N GLY A 97 3.12 20.67 7.96
CA GLY A 97 1.82 20.49 8.61
C GLY A 97 0.95 19.39 8.00
N ILE A 98 1.53 18.47 7.22
CA ILE A 98 0.83 17.30 6.66
C ILE A 98 0.74 16.24 7.76
N VAL A 99 -0.44 16.10 8.38
CA VAL A 99 -0.62 15.25 9.57
C VAL A 99 -1.59 14.08 9.39
N ASN A 100 -2.41 14.10 8.32
CA ASN A 100 -3.53 13.16 8.13
C ASN A 100 -3.43 12.30 6.86
N SER A 101 -2.23 12.01 6.37
CA SER A 101 -2.08 11.13 5.21
C SER A 101 -2.53 9.72 5.53
N VAL A 102 -3.32 9.13 4.65
CA VAL A 102 -3.95 7.82 4.83
C VAL A 102 -2.93 6.67 4.83
N SER A 103 -1.81 6.86 4.13
CA SER A 103 -0.75 5.85 4.00
C SER A 103 0.59 6.51 3.67
N SER A 104 1.69 5.74 3.74
CA SER A 104 3.01 6.26 3.37
C SER A 104 3.10 6.69 1.90
N CYS A 105 2.47 5.97 0.98
CA CYS A 105 2.47 6.37 -0.43
C CYS A 105 1.66 7.65 -0.68
N THR A 106 0.55 7.87 0.02
CA THR A 106 -0.21 9.12 -0.09
C THR A 106 0.56 10.30 0.47
N LEU A 107 1.29 10.11 1.57
CA LEU A 107 2.18 11.12 2.13
C LEU A 107 3.27 11.53 1.13
N LEU A 108 3.91 10.57 0.46
CA LEU A 108 4.90 10.87 -0.57
C LEU A 108 4.30 11.61 -1.77
N ALA A 109 3.07 11.25 -2.18
CA ALA A 109 2.35 11.94 -3.25
C ALA A 109 2.03 13.39 -2.87
N GLU A 110 1.57 13.63 -1.64
CA GLU A 110 1.25 14.97 -1.11
C GLU A 110 2.50 15.85 -0.98
N LEU A 111 3.63 15.26 -0.60
CA LEU A 111 4.92 15.97 -0.56
C LEU A 111 5.41 16.35 -1.95
N GLY A 112 5.13 15.53 -2.96
CA GLY A 112 5.62 15.66 -4.33
C GLY A 112 7.10 15.31 -4.51
N GLY A 113 7.49 15.06 -5.76
CA GLY A 113 8.89 14.80 -6.12
C GLY A 113 9.39 13.36 -5.88
N TYR A 114 8.49 12.43 -5.51
CA TYR A 114 8.81 11.02 -5.31
C TYR A 114 8.24 10.17 -6.44
N GLU A 115 9.09 9.44 -7.15
CA GLU A 115 8.66 8.49 -8.18
C GLU A 115 8.43 7.11 -7.56
N MET A 116 7.17 6.76 -7.38
CA MET A 116 6.74 5.51 -6.75
C MET A 116 6.48 4.44 -7.81
N HIS A 117 7.23 3.33 -7.77
CA HIS A 117 7.09 2.23 -8.70
C HIS A 117 6.01 1.25 -8.23
N ILE A 118 5.06 0.94 -9.12
CA ILE A 118 3.93 0.06 -8.80
C ILE A 118 4.33 -1.39 -9.00
N VAL A 119 4.22 -2.16 -7.93
CA VAL A 119 4.35 -3.63 -7.95
C VAL A 119 2.96 -4.23 -8.10
N PRO A 120 2.74 -5.15 -9.05
CA PRO A 120 1.45 -5.79 -9.21
C PRO A 120 0.98 -6.47 -7.93
N GLY A 121 -0.18 -6.05 -7.45
CA GLY A 121 -0.87 -6.67 -6.33
C GLY A 121 -1.83 -7.75 -6.76
N GLU A 122 -2.49 -8.37 -5.80
CA GLU A 122 -3.43 -9.47 -6.00
C GLU A 122 -4.80 -9.14 -5.40
N GLY A 123 -5.89 -9.56 -6.08
CA GLY A 123 -7.24 -9.39 -5.56
C GLY A 123 -7.46 -10.09 -4.22
N ARG A 124 -6.76 -11.22 -3.99
CA ARG A 124 -6.83 -11.96 -2.73
C ARG A 124 -6.10 -11.28 -1.55
N ASN A 125 -5.22 -10.31 -1.81
CA ASN A 125 -4.54 -9.51 -0.78
C ASN A 125 -5.51 -8.45 -0.21
N ILE A 126 -6.69 -8.91 0.24
CA ILE A 126 -7.75 -8.07 0.78
C ILE A 126 -7.35 -7.45 2.11
N LYS A 127 -7.93 -6.29 2.40
CA LYS A 127 -7.84 -5.63 3.72
C LYS A 127 -9.12 -5.98 4.49
N ILE A 128 -8.99 -6.69 5.61
CA ILE A 128 -10.12 -7.05 6.47
C ILE A 128 -10.46 -5.85 7.35
N THR A 129 -11.55 -5.16 7.03
CA THR A 129 -12.00 -3.96 7.74
C THR A 129 -13.46 -4.04 8.17
N THR A 130 -14.23 -4.92 7.56
CA THR A 130 -15.65 -5.15 7.85
C THR A 130 -15.93 -6.62 8.17
N THR A 131 -17.14 -6.92 8.65
CA THR A 131 -17.59 -8.29 8.87
C THR A 131 -17.69 -9.07 7.56
N GLU A 132 -18.12 -8.41 6.50
CA GLU A 132 -18.20 -8.98 5.16
C GLU A 132 -16.81 -9.38 4.62
N ASP A 133 -15.78 -8.55 4.85
CA ASP A 133 -14.40 -8.90 4.49
C ASP A 133 -13.93 -10.17 5.21
N LEU A 134 -14.32 -10.34 6.49
CA LEU A 134 -14.00 -11.53 7.27
C LEU A 134 -14.69 -12.79 6.73
N GLU A 135 -15.91 -12.68 6.24
CA GLU A 135 -16.62 -13.78 5.58
C GLU A 135 -15.94 -14.18 4.28
N ILE A 136 -15.58 -13.22 3.45
CA ILE A 136 -14.80 -13.43 2.22
C ILE A 136 -13.47 -14.12 2.55
N PHE A 137 -12.76 -13.64 3.57
CA PHE A 137 -11.49 -14.22 4.01
C PHE A 137 -11.64 -15.70 4.43
N LYS A 138 -12.69 -16.05 5.18
CA LYS A 138 -12.96 -17.44 5.58
C LYS A 138 -13.16 -18.35 4.36
N VAL A 139 -13.90 -17.90 3.37
CA VAL A 139 -14.12 -18.66 2.11
C VAL A 139 -12.79 -18.83 1.36
N MET A 140 -11.98 -17.78 1.26
CA MET A 140 -10.65 -17.84 0.61
C MET A 140 -9.70 -18.82 1.30
N LEU A 141 -9.76 -18.95 2.62
CA LEU A 141 -8.96 -19.93 3.37
C LEU A 141 -9.39 -21.36 3.10
N GLN A 142 -10.71 -21.62 2.97
CA GLN A 142 -11.24 -22.95 2.68
C GLN A 142 -10.82 -23.43 1.28
N THR A 143 -10.97 -22.59 0.26
CA THR A 143 -10.56 -22.92 -1.12
C THR A 143 -9.06 -23.16 -1.26
N SER A 144 -8.23 -22.42 -0.53
CA SER A 144 -6.77 -22.65 -0.53
C SER A 144 -6.38 -24.01 0.06
N LYS A 145 -7.12 -24.52 1.07
CA LYS A 145 -6.88 -25.87 1.63
C LYS A 145 -7.21 -26.99 0.65
N GLU A 146 -8.25 -26.82 -0.17
CA GLU A 146 -8.66 -27.83 -1.17
C GLU A 146 -7.65 -27.96 -2.31
N GLU A 147 -6.97 -26.89 -2.68
CA GLU A 147 -5.90 -26.93 -3.70
C GLU A 147 -4.63 -27.65 -3.22
N TRP A 148 -4.37 -27.68 -1.90
CA TRP A 148 -3.21 -28.39 -1.32
C TRP A 148 -3.45 -29.89 -1.12
N LEU A 149 -4.69 -30.34 -1.28
CA LEU A 149 -5.09 -31.75 -1.13
C LEU A 149 -5.24 -32.50 -2.48
N LYS A 150 -4.94 -31.83 -3.59
CA LYS A 150 -4.86 -32.40 -4.93
C LYS A 150 -3.42 -32.55 -5.38
#